data_851afb6567fd7fc635256bee0747ba22
#
_entry.id   851afb6567fd7fc635256bee0747ba22
#
_cell.length_a   1.000
_cell.length_b   1.000
_cell.length_c   1.000
_cell.angle_alpha   90.00
_cell.angle_beta   90.00
_cell.angle_gamma   90.00
#
_symmetry.space_group_name_H-M   'P 1'
#
loop_
_entity.id
_entity.type
_entity.pdbx_description
1 polymer ?
#
loop_
_entity_poly.entity_id
_entity_poly.type
_entity_poly.pdbx_seq_one_letter_code
_entity_poly.pdbx_strand_id
1 'polypeptide(L)'
;NGYVLVRLRDLVIETTDADGTVHFTPNTELKLPAGKKAFVMSLDDLSYYHSYDGRGIASKIVLDENGKPTCEYVQADGTTVTGAYDCVPLLDQFIAEHPDASYHGAKGMIALTGYDGILGYRTDIAYKTHENLTADQQAWLDAHPDFNWDDECAEAKKVADAIKDDGWEFASHTWGHMNATERSAEDLKTDDEKWKANVAPILGDTDMIIFAFGADIGDWEGYSSDNPKFQYYKSAGYDYFCNVDSSQYFVQITDQYFRQGRRNLDGYRMYYNPDMLSDLFDVSEVWDSSRPTPVPEM
;
A
#
# COMPACT_ATOMS: atom_id res chain seq x y z
N ASN A 1 -17.66 10.81 10.86
CA ASN A 1 -16.59 11.20 11.80
C ASN A 1 -15.82 12.49 11.47
N GLY A 2 -16.23 13.33 10.53
CA GLY A 2 -15.55 14.60 10.24
C GLY A 2 -14.44 14.52 9.20
N TYR A 3 -14.26 13.38 8.52
CA TYR A 3 -13.27 13.17 7.48
C TYR A 3 -13.91 12.81 6.14
N VAL A 4 -13.19 13.09 5.06
CA VAL A 4 -13.49 12.68 3.69
C VAL A 4 -12.21 12.12 3.07
N LEU A 5 -12.29 10.93 2.49
CA LEU A 5 -11.19 10.33 1.75
C LEU A 5 -10.88 11.18 0.52
N VAL A 6 -9.61 11.48 0.34
CA VAL A 6 -9.05 12.15 -0.84
C VAL A 6 -7.84 11.35 -1.34
N ARG A 7 -7.52 11.46 -2.61
CA ARG A 7 -6.24 10.96 -3.11
C ARG A 7 -5.11 11.86 -2.63
N LEU A 8 -3.92 11.30 -2.50
CA LEU A 8 -2.72 12.09 -2.19
C LEU A 8 -2.54 13.22 -3.21
N ARG A 9 -2.81 12.94 -4.48
CA ARG A 9 -2.74 13.90 -5.60
C ARG A 9 -3.75 15.04 -5.50
N ASP A 10 -4.89 14.85 -4.86
CA ASP A 10 -5.88 15.92 -4.67
C ASP A 10 -5.35 17.06 -3.79
N LEU A 11 -4.30 16.81 -3.00
CA LEU A 11 -3.70 17.80 -2.09
C LEU A 11 -2.74 18.77 -2.79
N VAL A 12 -2.36 18.49 -4.03
CA VAL A 12 -1.40 19.30 -4.80
C VAL A 12 -1.94 19.63 -6.19
N ILE A 13 -1.36 20.65 -6.78
CA ILE A 13 -1.48 20.96 -8.21
C ILE A 13 -0.11 20.64 -8.82
N GLU A 14 -0.11 19.74 -9.78
CA GLU A 14 1.06 19.40 -10.56
C GLU A 14 1.07 20.23 -11.87
N THR A 15 2.21 20.78 -12.21
CA THR A 15 2.44 21.40 -13.49
C THR A 15 3.73 20.84 -14.08
N THR A 16 3.74 20.62 -15.40
CA THR A 16 4.91 20.03 -16.08
C THR A 16 5.45 21.00 -17.08
N ASP A 17 6.73 21.28 -16.97
CA ASP A 17 7.46 22.14 -17.91
C ASP A 17 7.71 21.44 -19.26
N ALA A 18 8.17 22.21 -20.23
CA ALA A 18 8.43 21.70 -21.58
C ALA A 18 9.53 20.63 -21.67
N ASP A 19 10.41 20.56 -20.67
CA ASP A 19 11.46 19.52 -20.51
C ASP A 19 11.01 18.29 -19.74
N GLY A 20 9.75 18.27 -19.26
CA GLY A 20 9.19 17.17 -18.50
C GLY A 20 9.36 17.28 -16.99
N THR A 21 9.93 18.37 -16.47
CA THR A 21 10.07 18.59 -15.03
C THR A 21 8.70 18.85 -14.41
N VAL A 22 8.37 18.10 -13.35
CA VAL A 22 7.13 18.25 -12.59
C VAL A 22 7.35 19.19 -11.40
N HIS A 23 6.43 20.12 -11.24
CA HIS A 23 6.41 21.11 -10.16
C HIS A 23 5.15 20.96 -9.33
N PHE A 24 5.27 21.13 -8.02
CA PHE A 24 4.20 20.93 -7.06
C PHE A 24 3.87 22.22 -6.30
N THR A 25 2.57 22.52 -6.21
CA THR A 25 2.07 23.57 -5.33
C THR A 25 0.89 23.03 -4.52
N PRO A 26 0.65 23.53 -3.28
CA PRO A 26 -0.52 23.13 -2.51
C PRO A 26 -1.82 23.42 -3.26
N ASN A 27 -2.75 22.48 -3.29
CA ASN A 27 -4.06 22.67 -3.87
C ASN A 27 -4.98 23.44 -2.89
N THR A 28 -4.96 24.75 -2.98
CA THR A 28 -5.82 25.62 -2.15
C THR A 28 -7.28 25.69 -2.64
N GLU A 29 -7.58 25.10 -3.80
CA GLU A 29 -8.92 25.05 -4.38
C GLU A 29 -9.69 23.77 -4.03
N LEU A 30 -9.08 22.84 -3.29
CA LEU A 30 -9.75 21.62 -2.81
C LEU A 30 -10.93 22.00 -1.90
N LYS A 31 -12.14 21.63 -2.33
CA LYS A 31 -13.38 21.95 -1.61
C LYS A 31 -13.97 20.68 -1.01
N LEU A 32 -13.94 20.58 0.29
CA LEU A 32 -14.60 19.53 1.04
C LEU A 32 -15.94 20.01 1.63
N PRO A 33 -16.86 19.11 1.98
CA PRO A 33 -18.08 19.49 2.70
C PRO A 33 -17.75 20.25 4.00
N ALA A 34 -18.60 21.19 4.37
CA ALA A 34 -18.39 22.04 5.55
C ALA A 34 -18.15 21.20 6.82
N GLY A 35 -17.11 21.53 7.57
CA GLY A 35 -16.72 20.82 8.81
C GLY A 35 -15.98 19.50 8.59
N LYS A 36 -15.70 19.11 7.36
CA LYS A 36 -14.91 17.92 7.04
C LYS A 36 -13.43 18.26 6.84
N LYS A 37 -12.57 17.29 7.13
CA LYS A 37 -11.12 17.33 6.91
C LYS A 37 -10.75 16.28 5.85
N ALA A 38 -9.69 16.54 5.09
CA ALA A 38 -9.11 15.57 4.19
C ALA A 38 -8.51 14.42 4.99
N PHE A 39 -8.67 13.18 4.48
CA PHE A 39 -8.06 11.98 5.01
C PHE A 39 -7.47 11.17 3.85
N VAL A 40 -6.19 10.86 3.92
CA VAL A 40 -5.51 9.97 2.98
C VAL A 40 -5.27 8.65 3.67
N MET A 41 -5.64 7.55 3.05
CA MET A 41 -5.49 6.19 3.56
C MET A 41 -4.48 5.42 2.72
N SER A 42 -3.70 4.57 3.35
CA SER A 42 -2.82 3.62 2.67
C SER A 42 -2.82 2.28 3.39
N LEU A 43 -2.59 1.23 2.61
CA LEU A 43 -2.43 -0.15 3.06
C LEU A 43 -1.07 -0.63 2.59
N ASP A 44 -0.30 -1.22 3.49
CA ASP A 44 1.01 -1.77 3.18
C ASP A 44 0.93 -3.31 3.11
N ASP A 45 1.82 -3.94 2.34
CA ASP A 45 2.08 -5.39 2.36
C ASP A 45 0.87 -6.29 2.01
N LEU A 46 0.03 -5.91 1.04
CA LEU A 46 -1.05 -6.78 0.57
C LEU A 46 -0.50 -7.95 -0.31
N SER A 47 0.50 -8.67 0.21
CA SER A 47 1.10 -9.83 -0.46
C SER A 47 0.35 -11.12 -0.17
N TYR A 48 -0.35 -11.20 0.97
CA TYR A 48 -1.11 -12.38 1.42
C TYR A 48 -0.27 -13.66 1.36
N TYR A 49 0.70 -13.76 2.25
CA TYR A 49 1.56 -14.93 2.33
C TYR A 49 0.76 -16.19 2.68
N HIS A 50 0.92 -17.25 1.90
CA HIS A 50 0.21 -18.52 2.11
C HIS A 50 0.49 -19.15 3.49
N SER A 51 1.59 -18.79 4.13
CA SER A 51 1.89 -19.17 5.52
C SER A 51 0.88 -18.63 6.54
N TYR A 52 0.05 -17.66 6.16
CA TYR A 52 -1.04 -17.13 6.98
C TYR A 52 -2.41 -17.74 6.70
N ASP A 53 -2.52 -18.63 5.73
CA ASP A 53 -3.76 -19.34 5.44
C ASP A 53 -4.27 -20.09 6.68
N GLY A 54 -5.57 -20.01 6.92
CA GLY A 54 -6.20 -20.56 8.13
C GLY A 54 -5.97 -19.79 9.42
N ARG A 55 -5.29 -18.63 9.39
CA ARG A 55 -4.95 -17.83 10.58
C ARG A 55 -5.79 -16.56 10.78
N GLY A 56 -6.88 -16.40 10.04
CA GLY A 56 -7.79 -15.27 10.19
C GLY A 56 -7.48 -14.06 9.32
N ILE A 57 -6.65 -14.23 8.31
CA ILE A 57 -6.26 -13.21 7.32
C ILE A 57 -6.78 -13.64 5.95
N ALA A 58 -7.19 -12.70 5.11
CA ALA A 58 -7.51 -12.98 3.70
C ALA A 58 -6.30 -13.61 2.98
N SER A 59 -6.58 -14.49 2.03
CA SER A 59 -5.53 -15.24 1.32
C SER A 59 -5.20 -14.64 -0.05
N LYS A 60 -6.17 -13.93 -0.65
CA LYS A 60 -6.04 -13.38 -2.00
C LYS A 60 -7.14 -12.36 -2.27
N ILE A 61 -6.86 -11.33 -3.06
CA ILE A 61 -7.91 -10.53 -3.70
C ILE A 61 -8.28 -11.18 -5.03
N VAL A 62 -9.56 -11.37 -5.24
CA VAL A 62 -10.14 -11.93 -6.47
C VAL A 62 -11.26 -11.02 -6.98
N LEU A 63 -11.80 -11.30 -8.16
CA LEU A 63 -12.96 -10.59 -8.68
C LEU A 63 -14.24 -11.41 -8.45
N ASP A 64 -15.30 -10.73 -8.03
CA ASP A 64 -16.64 -11.34 -7.97
C ASP A 64 -17.25 -11.52 -9.37
N GLU A 65 -18.46 -12.03 -9.44
CA GLU A 65 -19.21 -12.23 -10.70
C GLU A 65 -19.48 -10.94 -11.49
N ASN A 66 -19.38 -9.78 -10.83
CA ASN A 66 -19.55 -8.46 -11.44
C ASN A 66 -18.22 -7.80 -11.78
N GLY A 67 -17.11 -8.48 -11.59
CA GLY A 67 -15.74 -7.97 -11.80
C GLY A 67 -15.27 -7.01 -10.72
N LYS A 68 -15.86 -7.03 -9.52
CA LYS A 68 -15.47 -6.17 -8.39
C LYS A 68 -14.50 -6.88 -7.46
N PRO A 69 -13.52 -6.15 -6.87
CA PRO A 69 -12.59 -6.72 -5.91
C PRO A 69 -13.31 -7.31 -4.68
N THR A 70 -12.98 -8.54 -4.36
CA THR A 70 -13.39 -9.25 -3.15
C THR A 70 -12.22 -10.10 -2.65
N CYS A 71 -12.37 -10.84 -1.55
CA CYS A 71 -11.28 -11.66 -1.03
C CYS A 71 -11.64 -13.14 -1.04
N GLU A 72 -10.65 -13.98 -1.29
CA GLU A 72 -10.63 -15.35 -0.79
C GLU A 72 -10.08 -15.37 0.63
N TYR A 73 -10.63 -16.29 1.41
CA TYR A 73 -10.22 -16.54 2.79
C TYR A 73 -10.17 -18.05 3.03
N VAL A 74 -8.99 -18.55 3.33
CA VAL A 74 -8.80 -19.94 3.74
C VAL A 74 -9.07 -20.06 5.23
N GLN A 75 -10.11 -20.83 5.58
CA GLN A 75 -10.50 -21.06 6.96
C GLN A 75 -9.56 -22.04 7.66
N ALA A 76 -9.65 -22.14 8.99
CA ALA A 76 -8.80 -23.03 9.77
C ALA A 76 -8.99 -24.53 9.45
N ASP A 77 -10.12 -24.91 8.86
CA ASP A 77 -10.39 -26.27 8.39
C ASP A 77 -9.93 -26.53 6.94
N GLY A 78 -9.30 -25.52 6.30
CA GLY A 78 -8.82 -25.58 4.93
C GLY A 78 -9.88 -25.27 3.86
N THR A 79 -11.12 -24.95 4.23
CA THR A 79 -12.12 -24.51 3.26
C THR A 79 -11.87 -23.07 2.82
N THR A 80 -12.03 -22.80 1.53
CA THR A 80 -11.95 -21.45 0.97
C THR A 80 -13.34 -20.87 0.81
N VAL A 81 -13.51 -19.66 1.31
CA VAL A 81 -14.75 -18.86 1.15
C VAL A 81 -14.41 -17.51 0.53
N THR A 82 -15.40 -16.88 -0.10
CA THR A 82 -15.24 -15.57 -0.76
C THR A 82 -16.11 -14.54 -0.06
N GLY A 83 -15.56 -13.33 0.14
CA GLY A 83 -16.27 -12.23 0.78
C GLY A 83 -15.39 -11.03 1.10
N ALA A 84 -15.95 -10.06 1.81
CA ALA A 84 -15.24 -8.85 2.22
C ALA A 84 -14.41 -9.11 3.50
N TYR A 85 -13.26 -9.73 3.35
CA TYR A 85 -12.39 -10.13 4.47
C TYR A 85 -11.17 -9.21 4.66
N ASP A 86 -11.06 -8.13 3.87
CA ASP A 86 -9.98 -7.16 4.00
C ASP A 86 -10.44 -5.74 3.64
N CYS A 87 -9.57 -4.75 3.88
CA CYS A 87 -9.86 -3.33 3.72
C CYS A 87 -10.37 -2.94 2.34
N VAL A 88 -9.88 -3.56 1.26
CA VAL A 88 -10.28 -3.20 -0.12
C VAL A 88 -11.79 -3.37 -0.31
N PRO A 89 -12.37 -4.58 -0.23
CA PRO A 89 -13.81 -4.75 -0.40
C PRO A 89 -14.64 -4.13 0.73
N LEU A 90 -14.11 -4.05 1.96
CA LEU A 90 -14.82 -3.40 3.07
C LEU A 90 -14.98 -1.90 2.85
N LEU A 91 -13.93 -1.22 2.35
CA LEU A 91 -14.02 0.21 2.04
C LEU A 91 -14.95 0.46 0.87
N ASP A 92 -14.94 -0.42 -0.14
CA ASP A 92 -15.83 -0.31 -1.30
C ASP A 92 -17.30 -0.39 -0.89
N GLN A 93 -17.64 -1.35 -0.02
CA GLN A 93 -18.99 -1.45 0.57
C GLN A 93 -19.35 -0.21 1.38
N PHE A 94 -18.43 0.25 2.23
CA PHE A 94 -18.64 1.46 3.04
C PHE A 94 -18.90 2.71 2.17
N ILE A 95 -18.12 2.93 1.13
CA ILE A 95 -18.30 4.09 0.24
C ILE A 95 -19.57 3.97 -0.60
N ALA A 96 -19.98 2.76 -0.99
CA ALA A 96 -21.25 2.55 -1.67
C ALA A 96 -22.44 2.96 -0.79
N GLU A 97 -22.37 2.72 0.51
CA GLU A 97 -23.38 3.13 1.49
C GLU A 97 -23.24 4.61 1.90
N HIS A 98 -22.03 5.15 1.87
CA HIS A 98 -21.66 6.50 2.31
C HIS A 98 -20.85 7.26 1.25
N PRO A 99 -21.44 7.59 0.09
CA PRO A 99 -20.69 8.20 -1.02
C PRO A 99 -20.10 9.59 -0.69
N ASP A 100 -20.63 10.28 0.32
CA ASP A 100 -20.13 11.55 0.85
C ASP A 100 -18.84 11.38 1.70
N ALA A 101 -18.45 10.16 2.02
CA ALA A 101 -17.19 9.86 2.70
C ALA A 101 -15.98 9.84 1.75
N SER A 102 -16.18 9.92 0.43
CA SER A 102 -15.13 9.88 -0.58
C SER A 102 -15.24 11.07 -1.53
N TYR A 103 -14.14 11.77 -1.74
CA TYR A 103 -14.03 12.86 -2.70
C TYR A 103 -13.82 12.30 -4.10
N HIS A 104 -14.79 12.49 -4.99
CA HIS A 104 -14.74 12.02 -6.37
C HIS A 104 -14.39 10.53 -6.53
N GLY A 105 -14.85 9.68 -5.60
CA GLY A 105 -14.56 8.25 -5.64
C GLY A 105 -13.14 7.87 -5.20
N ALA A 106 -12.43 8.80 -4.53
CA ALA A 106 -11.11 8.49 -3.96
C ALA A 106 -11.20 7.32 -2.98
N LYS A 107 -10.23 6.44 -3.08
CA LYS A 107 -9.98 5.34 -2.14
C LYS A 107 -8.66 5.58 -1.41
N GLY A 108 -7.89 4.54 -1.19
CA GLY A 108 -6.55 4.62 -0.61
C GLY A 108 -5.45 4.29 -1.61
N MET A 109 -4.23 4.27 -1.11
CA MET A 109 -3.06 3.73 -1.79
C MET A 109 -2.75 2.34 -1.27
N ILE A 110 -2.33 1.44 -2.15
CA ILE A 110 -1.86 0.10 -1.79
C ILE A 110 -0.38 0.03 -2.15
N ALA A 111 0.46 -0.11 -1.12
CA ALA A 111 1.90 -0.23 -1.29
C ALA A 111 2.31 -1.69 -1.32
N LEU A 112 2.92 -2.12 -2.42
CA LEU A 112 3.26 -3.51 -2.65
C LEU A 112 4.76 -3.73 -2.77
N THR A 113 5.23 -4.75 -2.07
CA THR A 113 6.54 -5.38 -2.27
C THR A 113 6.49 -6.33 -3.47
N GLY A 114 7.64 -6.86 -3.88
CA GLY A 114 7.71 -7.77 -5.02
C GLY A 114 8.07 -9.20 -4.65
N TYR A 115 8.73 -9.41 -3.51
CA TYR A 115 9.08 -10.76 -3.07
C TYR A 115 7.83 -11.55 -2.68
N ASP A 116 7.85 -12.84 -2.94
CA ASP A 116 6.73 -13.78 -2.78
C ASP A 116 5.50 -13.49 -3.66
N GLY A 117 5.28 -12.26 -4.09
CA GLY A 117 4.20 -11.87 -4.99
C GLY A 117 3.30 -10.76 -4.43
N ILE A 118 2.22 -10.48 -5.13
CA ILE A 118 1.31 -9.36 -4.86
C ILE A 118 -0.15 -9.82 -4.83
N LEU A 119 -0.97 -9.18 -4.00
CA LEU A 119 -2.42 -9.38 -3.93
C LEU A 119 -2.84 -10.85 -3.70
N GLY A 120 -1.93 -11.69 -3.18
CA GLY A 120 -2.13 -13.13 -2.98
C GLY A 120 -1.71 -14.00 -4.17
N TYR A 121 -1.24 -13.40 -5.26
CA TYR A 121 -0.73 -14.08 -6.44
C TYR A 121 0.78 -14.28 -6.34
N ARG A 122 1.27 -15.47 -6.69
CA ARG A 122 2.70 -15.86 -6.60
C ARG A 122 3.48 -15.34 -7.81
N THR A 123 3.62 -14.01 -7.89
CA THR A 123 4.21 -13.29 -9.03
C THR A 123 5.71 -13.02 -8.90
N ASP A 124 6.34 -13.38 -7.78
CA ASP A 124 7.80 -13.29 -7.66
C ASP A 124 8.46 -14.11 -8.77
N ILE A 125 9.46 -13.52 -9.43
CA ILE A 125 10.19 -14.15 -10.54
C ILE A 125 10.87 -15.46 -10.12
N ALA A 126 11.16 -15.66 -8.83
CA ALA A 126 11.71 -16.89 -8.29
C ALA A 126 10.80 -18.10 -8.59
N TYR A 127 9.49 -17.94 -8.57
CA TYR A 127 8.54 -19.01 -8.93
C TYR A 127 8.61 -19.42 -10.40
N LYS A 128 9.01 -18.49 -11.30
CA LYS A 128 9.19 -18.78 -12.72
C LYS A 128 10.53 -19.43 -13.02
N THR A 129 11.59 -18.88 -12.44
CA THR A 129 12.96 -19.30 -12.76
C THR A 129 13.43 -20.49 -11.95
N HIS A 130 12.78 -20.76 -10.82
CA HIS A 130 13.21 -21.71 -9.80
C HIS A 130 14.59 -21.39 -9.21
N GLU A 131 15.01 -20.12 -9.31
CA GLU A 131 16.26 -19.63 -8.75
C GLU A 131 15.99 -18.85 -7.45
N ASN A 132 16.85 -19.07 -6.47
CA ASN A 132 16.79 -18.40 -5.14
C ASN A 132 15.47 -18.60 -4.39
N LEU A 133 14.75 -19.68 -4.65
CA LEU A 133 13.56 -20.05 -3.90
C LEU A 133 13.88 -20.25 -2.41
N THR A 134 13.04 -19.72 -1.54
CA THR A 134 13.01 -20.11 -0.14
C THR A 134 12.49 -21.55 -0.01
N ALA A 135 12.74 -22.17 1.14
CA ALA A 135 12.21 -23.52 1.40
C ALA A 135 10.66 -23.53 1.38
N ASP A 136 10.03 -22.42 1.78
CA ASP A 136 8.60 -22.26 1.80
C ASP A 136 8.02 -22.12 0.38
N GLN A 137 8.64 -21.30 -0.47
CA GLN A 137 8.29 -21.19 -1.89
C GLN A 137 8.45 -22.50 -2.64
N GLN A 138 9.55 -23.26 -2.38
CA GLN A 138 9.74 -24.57 -2.98
C GLN A 138 8.65 -25.57 -2.55
N ALA A 139 8.32 -25.61 -1.24
CA ALA A 139 7.27 -26.48 -0.74
C ALA A 139 5.89 -26.14 -1.33
N TRP A 140 5.63 -24.85 -1.55
CA TRP A 140 4.42 -24.39 -2.20
C TRP A 140 4.35 -24.86 -3.65
N LEU A 141 5.43 -24.70 -4.44
CA LEU A 141 5.51 -25.20 -5.82
C LEU A 141 5.32 -26.73 -5.89
N ASP A 142 5.93 -27.48 -4.98
CA ASP A 142 5.79 -28.93 -4.91
C ASP A 142 4.33 -29.36 -4.66
N ALA A 143 3.57 -28.54 -3.92
CA ALA A 143 2.15 -28.75 -3.67
C ALA A 143 1.24 -28.29 -4.83
N HIS A 144 1.76 -27.50 -5.77
CA HIS A 144 1.01 -26.93 -6.90
C HIS A 144 1.68 -27.27 -8.25
N PRO A 145 1.73 -28.55 -8.64
CA PRO A 145 2.49 -28.99 -9.83
C PRO A 145 1.95 -28.41 -11.15
N ASP A 146 0.71 -27.96 -11.18
CA ASP A 146 0.06 -27.35 -12.35
C ASP A 146 0.20 -25.81 -12.37
N PHE A 147 0.98 -25.23 -11.44
CA PHE A 147 1.20 -23.79 -11.36
C PHE A 147 1.84 -23.26 -12.65
N ASN A 148 1.28 -22.15 -13.16
CA ASN A 148 1.79 -21.42 -14.31
C ASN A 148 2.00 -19.95 -13.93
N TRP A 149 3.24 -19.53 -13.87
CA TRP A 149 3.59 -18.16 -13.46
C TRP A 149 3.03 -17.07 -14.40
N ASP A 150 2.98 -17.33 -15.72
CA ASP A 150 2.47 -16.34 -16.68
C ASP A 150 0.96 -16.15 -16.53
N ASP A 151 0.21 -17.23 -16.25
CA ASP A 151 -1.22 -17.18 -15.96
C ASP A 151 -1.49 -16.47 -14.62
N GLU A 152 -0.69 -16.74 -13.60
CA GLU A 152 -0.76 -16.11 -12.28
C GLU A 152 -0.56 -14.58 -12.38
N CYS A 153 0.44 -14.13 -13.13
CA CYS A 153 0.66 -12.71 -13.40
C CYS A 153 -0.48 -12.08 -14.20
N ALA A 154 -1.07 -12.80 -15.14
CA ALA A 154 -2.19 -12.31 -15.93
C ALA A 154 -3.45 -12.11 -15.06
N GLU A 155 -3.73 -13.03 -14.14
CA GLU A 155 -4.84 -12.88 -13.19
C GLU A 155 -4.57 -11.76 -12.18
N ALA A 156 -3.36 -11.67 -11.63
CA ALA A 156 -2.95 -10.56 -10.76
C ALA A 156 -3.17 -9.20 -11.44
N LYS A 157 -2.82 -9.12 -12.74
CA LYS A 157 -3.02 -7.89 -13.52
C LYS A 157 -4.50 -7.51 -13.67
N LYS A 158 -5.37 -8.48 -13.94
CA LYS A 158 -6.82 -8.22 -14.05
C LYS A 158 -7.38 -7.66 -12.73
N VAL A 159 -6.96 -8.25 -11.61
CA VAL A 159 -7.36 -7.78 -10.28
C VAL A 159 -6.81 -6.38 -10.01
N ALA A 160 -5.53 -6.13 -10.31
CA ALA A 160 -4.92 -4.82 -10.14
C ALA A 160 -5.61 -3.75 -11.00
N ASP A 161 -5.97 -4.07 -12.24
CA ASP A 161 -6.70 -3.14 -13.10
C ASP A 161 -8.08 -2.82 -12.53
N ALA A 162 -8.82 -3.83 -12.02
CA ALA A 162 -10.13 -3.63 -11.39
C ALA A 162 -10.03 -2.78 -10.10
N ILE A 163 -8.99 -2.97 -9.29
CA ILE A 163 -8.71 -2.16 -8.10
C ILE A 163 -8.48 -0.69 -8.49
N LYS A 164 -7.70 -0.43 -9.55
CA LYS A 164 -7.48 0.95 -10.06
C LYS A 164 -8.77 1.57 -10.61
N ASP A 165 -9.54 0.82 -11.38
CA ASP A 165 -10.83 1.27 -11.93
C ASP A 165 -11.84 1.61 -10.82
N ASP A 166 -11.69 0.99 -9.67
CA ASP A 166 -12.51 1.25 -8.48
C ASP A 166 -12.02 2.44 -7.64
N GLY A 167 -10.92 3.08 -8.03
CA GLY A 167 -10.43 4.34 -7.46
C GLY A 167 -9.26 4.24 -6.49
N TRP A 168 -8.66 3.06 -6.34
CA TRP A 168 -7.43 2.86 -5.60
C TRP A 168 -6.20 3.25 -6.41
N GLU A 169 -5.11 3.57 -5.74
CA GLU A 169 -3.80 3.83 -6.34
C GLU A 169 -2.78 2.81 -5.84
N PHE A 170 -1.76 2.50 -6.65
CA PHE A 170 -0.65 1.65 -6.22
C PHE A 170 0.61 2.47 -5.98
N ALA A 171 1.39 2.04 -4.99
CA ALA A 171 2.68 2.60 -4.64
C ALA A 171 3.73 1.49 -4.54
N SER A 172 5.01 1.85 -4.77
CA SER A 172 6.12 0.95 -4.44
C SER A 172 6.30 0.88 -2.92
N HIS A 173 6.48 -0.34 -2.40
CA HIS A 173 6.90 -0.57 -1.01
C HIS A 173 8.32 -1.14 -0.96
N THR A 174 9.14 -0.83 -1.98
CA THR A 174 10.39 -1.51 -2.33
C THR A 174 10.15 -2.97 -2.76
N TRP A 175 11.06 -3.58 -3.53
CA TRP A 175 10.88 -4.98 -3.91
C TRP A 175 11.05 -5.93 -2.72
N GLY A 176 12.09 -5.70 -1.92
CA GLY A 176 12.49 -6.57 -0.82
C GLY A 176 12.17 -6.03 0.57
N HIS A 177 11.18 -5.13 0.71
CA HIS A 177 10.82 -4.51 1.99
C HIS A 177 12.04 -3.89 2.69
N MET A 178 12.73 -2.97 1.99
CA MET A 178 14.03 -2.43 2.39
C MET A 178 13.90 -1.32 3.43
N ASN A 179 14.70 -1.39 4.50
CA ASN A 179 14.87 -0.25 5.41
C ASN A 179 15.67 0.85 4.70
N ALA A 180 14.99 1.85 4.13
CA ALA A 180 15.62 2.88 3.32
C ALA A 180 16.57 3.79 4.11
N THR A 181 16.43 3.91 5.42
CA THR A 181 17.35 4.68 6.27
C THR A 181 18.72 4.00 6.32
N GLU A 182 18.77 2.68 6.46
CA GLU A 182 19.99 1.91 6.69
C GLU A 182 20.71 1.52 5.39
N ARG A 183 19.99 1.43 4.27
CA ARG A 183 20.53 0.97 2.98
C ARG A 183 21.25 2.10 2.23
N SER A 184 22.24 1.72 1.43
CA SER A 184 22.89 2.65 0.51
C SER A 184 21.97 3.05 -0.66
N ALA A 185 22.27 4.14 -1.35
CA ALA A 185 21.53 4.52 -2.55
C ALA A 185 21.64 3.46 -3.67
N GLU A 186 22.77 2.73 -3.76
CA GLU A 186 22.96 1.66 -4.76
C GLU A 186 22.14 0.41 -4.42
N ASP A 187 22.02 0.06 -3.12
CA ASP A 187 21.13 -1.04 -2.71
C ASP A 187 19.68 -0.72 -3.05
N LEU A 188 19.22 0.51 -2.73
CA LEU A 188 17.87 0.97 -3.02
C LEU A 188 17.59 1.03 -4.51
N LYS A 189 18.57 1.45 -5.32
CA LYS A 189 18.49 1.41 -6.77
C LYS A 189 18.32 -0.01 -7.30
N THR A 190 19.14 -0.94 -6.84
CA THR A 190 19.07 -2.34 -7.26
C THR A 190 17.72 -2.96 -6.90
N ASP A 191 17.17 -2.62 -5.74
CA ASP A 191 15.87 -3.08 -5.28
C ASP A 191 14.72 -2.47 -6.11
N ASP A 192 14.76 -1.17 -6.39
CA ASP A 192 13.77 -0.47 -7.22
C ASP A 192 13.77 -0.97 -8.67
N GLU A 193 14.95 -1.24 -9.24
CA GLU A 193 15.06 -1.86 -10.57
C GLU A 193 14.39 -3.23 -10.62
N LYS A 194 14.46 -4.03 -9.54
CA LYS A 194 13.71 -5.30 -9.43
C LYS A 194 12.21 -5.04 -9.35
N TRP A 195 11.78 -4.06 -8.55
CA TRP A 195 10.37 -3.71 -8.43
C TRP A 195 9.80 -3.31 -9.80
N LYS A 196 10.48 -2.43 -10.51
CA LYS A 196 10.11 -1.98 -11.86
C LYS A 196 10.12 -3.11 -12.90
N ALA A 197 11.01 -4.07 -12.76
CA ALA A 197 11.07 -5.21 -13.68
C ALA A 197 9.98 -6.26 -13.44
N ASN A 198 9.54 -6.44 -12.19
CA ASN A 198 8.70 -7.59 -11.81
C ASN A 198 7.30 -7.17 -11.34
N VAL A 199 7.13 -6.00 -10.73
CA VAL A 199 5.86 -5.54 -10.16
C VAL A 199 5.16 -4.54 -11.09
N ALA A 200 5.87 -3.53 -11.59
CA ALA A 200 5.31 -2.53 -12.48
C ALA A 200 4.64 -3.10 -13.74
N PRO A 201 5.10 -4.19 -14.39
CA PRO A 201 4.38 -4.78 -15.52
C PRO A 201 2.97 -5.27 -15.19
N ILE A 202 2.70 -5.57 -13.93
CA ILE A 202 1.39 -6.03 -13.44
C ILE A 202 0.54 -4.85 -12.97
N LEU A 203 1.11 -3.97 -12.16
CA LEU A 203 0.38 -2.85 -11.54
C LEU A 203 0.28 -1.61 -12.43
N GLY A 204 1.21 -1.40 -13.35
CA GLY A 204 1.51 -0.14 -14.01
C GLY A 204 2.61 0.63 -13.27
N ASP A 205 3.13 1.67 -13.93
CA ASP A 205 4.11 2.57 -13.33
C ASP A 205 3.48 3.37 -12.19
N THR A 206 4.30 3.72 -11.21
CA THR A 206 3.91 4.61 -10.11
C THR A 206 5.04 5.62 -9.83
N ASP A 207 4.66 6.81 -9.44
CA ASP A 207 5.53 7.87 -8.94
C ASP A 207 5.47 8.00 -7.40
N MET A 208 4.80 7.05 -6.74
CA MET A 208 4.63 7.00 -5.29
C MET A 208 5.50 5.91 -4.67
N ILE A 209 6.22 6.26 -3.60
CA ILE A 209 6.91 5.29 -2.75
C ILE A 209 6.44 5.42 -1.30
N ILE A 210 6.09 4.31 -0.70
CA ILE A 210 5.81 4.19 0.73
C ILE A 210 6.95 3.37 1.33
N PHE A 211 7.74 4.01 2.20
CA PHE A 211 8.92 3.36 2.75
C PHE A 211 8.56 2.28 3.75
N ALA A 212 9.13 1.11 3.55
CA ALA A 212 9.03 -0.02 4.47
C ALA A 212 9.59 0.35 5.86
N PHE A 213 9.01 -0.21 6.91
CA PHE A 213 9.32 0.13 8.31
C PHE A 213 9.08 1.60 8.68
N GLY A 214 8.47 2.39 7.79
CA GLY A 214 8.43 3.85 7.93
C GLY A 214 9.80 4.53 7.81
N ALA A 215 10.82 3.79 7.35
CA ALA A 215 12.21 4.20 7.32
C ALA A 215 12.50 5.13 6.13
N ASP A 216 12.52 6.43 6.42
CA ASP A 216 12.70 7.48 5.43
C ASP A 216 14.15 7.57 4.90
N ILE A 217 14.31 8.26 3.78
CA ILE A 217 15.62 8.55 3.17
C ILE A 217 16.26 9.85 3.68
N GLY A 218 15.57 10.61 4.50
CA GLY A 218 16.02 11.86 5.14
C GLY A 218 15.54 11.93 6.58
N ASP A 219 15.86 13.04 7.24
CA ASP A 219 15.37 13.36 8.58
C ASP A 219 14.03 14.15 8.51
N TRP A 220 13.67 14.84 9.59
CA TRP A 220 12.45 15.65 9.67
C TRP A 220 12.48 16.92 8.78
N GLU A 221 13.67 17.37 8.36
CA GLU A 221 13.82 18.48 7.40
C GLU A 221 13.48 18.02 5.96
N GLY A 222 13.35 18.96 5.07
CA GLY A 222 13.15 18.65 3.64
C GLY A 222 14.34 17.91 3.03
N TYR A 223 14.09 17.12 2.01
CA TYR A 223 15.16 16.43 1.30
C TYR A 223 16.11 17.42 0.64
N SER A 224 17.41 17.25 0.92
CA SER A 224 18.46 18.01 0.25
C SER A 224 18.71 17.48 -1.16
N SER A 225 18.98 18.37 -2.10
CA SER A 225 19.44 18.00 -3.44
C SER A 225 20.75 17.20 -3.44
N ASP A 226 21.52 17.24 -2.35
CA ASP A 226 22.76 16.48 -2.17
C ASP A 226 22.53 15.07 -1.60
N ASN A 227 21.29 14.73 -1.22
CA ASN A 227 20.98 13.41 -0.74
C ASN A 227 20.96 12.40 -1.91
N PRO A 228 21.89 11.42 -1.96
CA PRO A 228 22.00 10.52 -3.10
C PRO A 228 20.81 9.59 -3.26
N LYS A 229 20.09 9.26 -2.19
CA LYS A 229 18.88 8.44 -2.22
C LYS A 229 17.73 9.24 -2.86
N PHE A 230 17.57 10.50 -2.46
CA PHE A 230 16.58 11.39 -3.06
C PHE A 230 16.88 11.65 -4.54
N GLN A 231 18.13 11.95 -4.89
CA GLN A 231 18.54 12.10 -6.30
C GLN A 231 18.18 10.89 -7.14
N TYR A 232 18.46 9.69 -6.61
CA TYR A 232 18.10 8.44 -7.28
C TYR A 232 16.60 8.35 -7.51
N TYR A 233 15.78 8.40 -6.45
CA TYR A 233 14.33 8.24 -6.58
C TYR A 233 13.69 9.28 -7.48
N LYS A 234 14.15 10.56 -7.41
CA LYS A 234 13.70 11.59 -8.36
C LYS A 234 14.04 11.24 -9.80
N SER A 235 15.27 10.80 -10.07
CA SER A 235 15.68 10.38 -11.41
C SER A 235 14.94 9.12 -11.89
N ALA A 236 14.46 8.32 -10.96
CA ALA A 236 13.69 7.10 -11.21
C ALA A 236 12.19 7.37 -11.43
N GLY A 237 11.73 8.63 -11.27
CA GLY A 237 10.36 9.07 -11.51
C GLY A 237 9.46 9.12 -10.27
N TYR A 238 10.02 9.05 -9.06
CA TYR A 238 9.25 9.19 -7.84
C TYR A 238 9.11 10.65 -7.41
N ASP A 239 7.88 11.04 -7.13
CA ASP A 239 7.49 12.39 -6.76
C ASP A 239 6.77 12.45 -5.41
N TYR A 240 6.19 11.34 -4.97
CA TYR A 240 5.46 11.21 -3.72
C TYR A 240 6.16 10.25 -2.78
N PHE A 241 6.54 10.76 -1.60
CA PHE A 241 7.33 10.03 -0.60
C PHE A 241 6.55 9.93 0.70
N CYS A 242 6.27 8.71 1.15
CA CYS A 242 5.51 8.46 2.36
C CYS A 242 6.33 7.62 3.34
N ASN A 243 6.56 8.16 4.54
CA ASN A 243 7.14 7.42 5.65
C ASN A 243 6.10 7.19 6.75
N VAL A 244 6.49 6.63 7.87
CA VAL A 244 5.69 6.55 9.10
C VAL A 244 6.37 7.36 10.18
N ASP A 245 5.60 8.29 10.78
CA ASP A 245 5.95 8.90 12.06
C ASP A 245 4.93 8.44 13.10
N SER A 246 5.39 7.68 14.08
CA SER A 246 4.52 7.12 15.11
C SER A 246 4.02 8.15 16.12
N SER A 247 4.61 9.34 16.17
CA SER A 247 4.26 10.39 17.12
C SER A 247 3.39 11.48 16.52
N GLN A 248 3.64 11.84 15.26
CA GLN A 248 2.90 12.88 14.55
C GLN A 248 2.80 12.50 13.08
N TYR A 249 1.83 13.12 12.41
CA TYR A 249 1.81 13.15 10.95
C TYR A 249 2.21 14.55 10.47
N PHE A 250 2.78 14.62 9.29
CA PHE A 250 3.16 15.87 8.66
C PHE A 250 2.96 15.79 7.15
N VAL A 251 2.89 16.95 6.51
CA VAL A 251 2.89 17.11 5.06
C VAL A 251 3.92 18.17 4.70
N GLN A 252 4.79 17.85 3.76
CA GLN A 252 5.72 18.76 3.12
C GLN A 252 5.45 18.80 1.63
N ILE A 253 5.15 19.98 1.10
CA ILE A 253 4.99 20.22 -0.33
C ILE A 253 6.06 21.20 -0.73
N THR A 254 6.97 20.75 -1.57
CA THR A 254 8.01 21.59 -2.18
C THR A 254 7.74 21.70 -3.66
N ASP A 255 8.51 22.51 -4.37
CA ASP A 255 8.42 22.58 -5.82
C ASP A 255 8.73 21.24 -6.52
N GLN A 256 9.52 20.36 -5.88
CA GLN A 256 10.06 19.13 -6.49
C GLN A 256 9.36 17.85 -6.07
N TYR A 257 8.65 17.84 -4.93
CA TYR A 257 8.05 16.63 -4.38
C TYR A 257 6.97 16.91 -3.34
N PHE A 258 6.12 15.91 -3.16
CA PHE A 258 5.23 15.76 -2.02
C PHE A 258 5.83 14.73 -1.05
N ARG A 259 5.82 15.03 0.25
CA ARG A 259 6.26 14.10 1.30
C ARG A 259 5.28 14.14 2.46
N GLN A 260 4.95 12.98 3.03
CA GLN A 260 4.14 12.91 4.24
C GLN A 260 4.64 11.84 5.21
N GLY A 261 4.49 12.14 6.52
CA GLY A 261 4.57 11.16 7.59
C GLY A 261 3.18 10.61 7.89
N ARG A 262 3.02 9.28 7.85
CA ARG A 262 1.78 8.56 8.13
C ARG A 262 1.74 8.12 9.59
N ARG A 263 0.56 7.81 10.11
CA ARG A 263 0.37 7.18 11.42
C ARG A 263 -0.21 5.78 11.23
N ASN A 264 0.28 4.84 12.02
CA ASN A 264 -0.28 3.50 12.08
C ASN A 264 -1.70 3.53 12.66
N LEU A 265 -2.60 2.84 11.98
CA LEU A 265 -3.98 2.66 12.36
C LEU A 265 -4.26 1.15 12.42
N ASP A 266 -3.66 0.49 13.40
CA ASP A 266 -3.66 -0.97 13.54
C ASP A 266 -4.07 -1.41 14.96
N GLY A 267 -4.27 -2.71 15.13
CA GLY A 267 -4.67 -3.29 16.41
C GLY A 267 -3.64 -3.10 17.53
N TYR A 268 -2.34 -3.05 17.19
CA TYR A 268 -1.28 -2.78 18.16
C TYR A 268 -1.41 -1.36 18.73
N ARG A 269 -1.57 -0.37 17.84
CA ARG A 269 -1.71 1.03 18.24
C ARG A 269 -3.00 1.28 19.01
N MET A 270 -4.11 0.66 18.58
CA MET A 270 -5.39 0.74 19.28
C MET A 270 -5.30 0.16 20.71
N TYR A 271 -4.54 -0.90 20.91
CA TYR A 271 -4.43 -1.57 22.21
C TYR A 271 -3.45 -0.88 23.16
N TYR A 272 -2.24 -0.57 22.68
CA TYR A 272 -1.16 -0.04 23.53
C TYR A 272 -1.10 1.51 23.57
N ASN A 273 -1.58 2.21 22.56
CA ASN A 273 -1.46 3.65 22.43
C ASN A 273 -2.75 4.33 21.93
N PRO A 274 -3.93 4.04 22.51
CA PRO A 274 -5.21 4.55 22.02
C PRO A 274 -5.27 6.08 21.97
N ASP A 275 -4.61 6.77 22.89
CA ASP A 275 -4.58 8.23 22.95
C ASP A 275 -3.97 8.86 21.68
N MET A 276 -3.07 8.15 20.99
CA MET A 276 -2.47 8.62 19.74
C MET A 276 -3.46 8.66 18.57
N LEU A 277 -4.63 8.05 18.71
CA LEU A 277 -5.69 7.99 17.69
C LEU A 277 -6.90 8.86 18.06
N SER A 278 -6.88 9.51 19.23
CA SER A 278 -8.03 10.21 19.80
C SER A 278 -8.54 11.40 18.98
N ASP A 279 -7.71 11.97 18.08
CA ASP A 279 -8.13 13.00 17.14
C ASP A 279 -8.85 12.44 15.90
N LEU A 280 -8.75 11.13 15.65
CA LEU A 280 -9.42 10.42 14.56
C LEU A 280 -10.75 9.81 15.04
N PHE A 281 -10.71 9.07 16.14
CA PHE A 281 -11.88 8.37 16.72
C PHE A 281 -11.60 7.95 18.16
N ASP A 282 -12.67 7.58 18.87
CA ASP A 282 -12.57 6.90 20.17
C ASP A 282 -12.35 5.41 19.94
N VAL A 283 -11.18 4.92 20.32
CA VAL A 283 -10.81 3.51 20.15
C VAL A 283 -11.81 2.57 20.85
N SER A 284 -12.40 2.99 21.98
CA SER A 284 -13.37 2.16 22.72
C SER A 284 -14.67 1.88 21.94
N GLU A 285 -15.00 2.73 20.96
CA GLU A 285 -16.18 2.55 20.10
C GLU A 285 -15.96 1.56 18.95
N VAL A 286 -14.70 1.29 18.59
CA VAL A 286 -14.34 0.44 17.43
C VAL A 286 -13.56 -0.80 17.81
N TRP A 287 -13.07 -0.90 19.05
CA TRP A 287 -12.32 -2.06 19.52
C TRP A 287 -13.23 -3.28 19.69
N ASP A 288 -12.93 -4.33 18.97
CA ASP A 288 -13.59 -5.61 19.14
C ASP A 288 -13.05 -6.33 20.39
N SER A 289 -13.86 -6.40 21.44
CA SER A 289 -13.50 -7.04 22.73
C SER A 289 -13.34 -8.56 22.65
N SER A 290 -13.73 -9.19 21.54
CA SER A 290 -13.52 -10.63 21.31
C SER A 290 -12.09 -10.94 20.82
N ARG A 291 -11.33 -9.92 20.42
CA ARG A 291 -9.93 -10.11 20.00
C ARG A 291 -9.05 -10.64 21.14
N PRO A 292 -8.13 -11.57 20.83
CA PRO A 292 -7.16 -12.03 21.81
C PRO A 292 -6.30 -10.88 22.36
N THR A 293 -6.10 -10.86 23.66
CA THR A 293 -5.22 -9.89 24.33
C THR A 293 -4.24 -10.61 25.26
N PRO A 294 -3.01 -10.10 25.48
CA PRO A 294 -2.47 -8.89 24.86
C PRO A 294 -2.28 -9.04 23.33
N VAL A 295 -2.36 -7.93 22.61
CA VAL A 295 -2.01 -7.91 21.19
C VAL A 295 -0.51 -8.19 21.08
N PRO A 296 -0.06 -9.11 20.20
CA PRO A 296 1.37 -9.40 20.03
C PRO A 296 2.16 -8.15 19.65
N GLU A 297 3.37 -8.03 20.17
CA GLU A 297 4.34 -7.02 19.67
C GLU A 297 4.77 -7.39 18.25
N MET A 298 4.86 -6.36 17.39
CA MET A 298 5.31 -6.49 16.01
C MET A 298 6.83 -6.36 15.93
#